data_43a105e145e44f2d3eee11f9c1517124
#
_entry.id   43a105e145e44f2d3eee11f9c1517124
#
_cell.length_a   1.000
_cell.length_b   1.000
_cell.length_c   1.000
_cell.angle_alpha   90.00
_cell.angle_beta   90.00
_cell.angle_gamma   90.00
#
_symmetry.space_group_name_H-M   'P 1'
#
loop_
_entity.id
_entity.type
_entity.pdbx_description
1 polymer ?
#
loop_
_entity_poly.entity_id
_entity_poly.type
_entity_poly.pdbx_seq_one_letter_code
_entity_poly.pdbx_strand_id
1 'polypeptide(L)'
;MLQITTREIAEITGGTLVGGATGDETVTGTARIDSREAAPGDLFAAFPGEHVDGHDYLEAARTAGAAAALVTEDRGVPAVQVADVRTALSDLARAQLERARTENPELVVLAVTGSAGKTGTKDLLGTILTPAGETIAPAGTFNNELGLPLTVLRLTASTRFLVLEMGARGIGHIAQLTAIARPDISLVLNVGSAHLGEFGSVEAIATAKGELVEALAPGGRAILNVEDRLVAGMAERSAAPVLTWGFHEGTVRGTDLTLDDRARIGFDLVVPDGLTALDGTSIPSGTFPVRPDLLGEHQAANVLAALTGALAAGVDPAAAAASLEGATLASGHRMEVLEAGGALVINDAYNANPDSMRHALKTFAHLGRTRRTIAVLGEMLELGPDAALLHDEIGRLAVRLNISQLYVVGDGAAPIHHGASLEGSFGGESEYVDTVDEALAVLERTVRPGDAVLLKSSRDAGLRWLAQPLVEALDRHAGTDQTGDDA
;
A
#
# COMPACT_ATOMS: atom_id res chain seq x y z
N MET A 1 -20.18 -6.44 -6.21
CA MET A 1 -20.95 -5.20 -5.86
C MET A 1 -22.36 -5.56 -5.44
N LEU A 2 -23.12 -4.65 -4.85
CA LEU A 2 -24.55 -4.85 -4.65
C LEU A 2 -25.23 -5.11 -6.02
N GLN A 3 -26.15 -6.05 -6.06
CA GLN A 3 -26.82 -6.46 -7.30
C GLN A 3 -27.43 -5.26 -8.03
N ILE A 4 -27.17 -5.13 -9.33
CA ILE A 4 -27.63 -4.00 -10.14
C ILE A 4 -27.90 -4.46 -11.58
N THR A 5 -28.91 -3.88 -12.23
CA THR A 5 -29.23 -4.15 -13.65
C THR A 5 -28.47 -3.23 -14.59
N THR A 6 -28.30 -3.63 -15.85
CA THR A 6 -27.70 -2.78 -16.89
C THR A 6 -28.51 -1.49 -17.14
N ARG A 7 -29.82 -1.53 -16.89
CA ARG A 7 -30.69 -0.34 -16.94
C ARG A 7 -30.30 0.68 -15.86
N GLU A 8 -30.18 0.21 -14.60
CA GLU A 8 -29.76 1.07 -13.49
C GLU A 8 -28.34 1.60 -13.70
N ILE A 9 -27.41 0.77 -14.25
CA ILE A 9 -26.07 1.25 -14.63
C ILE A 9 -26.17 2.37 -15.66
N ALA A 10 -26.98 2.22 -16.71
CA ALA A 10 -27.17 3.23 -17.73
C ALA A 10 -27.75 4.55 -17.14
N GLU A 11 -28.72 4.44 -16.23
CA GLU A 11 -29.32 5.59 -15.54
C GLU A 11 -28.30 6.34 -14.68
N ILE A 12 -27.51 5.60 -13.87
CA ILE A 12 -26.48 6.18 -12.99
C ILE A 12 -25.37 6.87 -13.79
N THR A 13 -24.93 6.24 -14.88
CA THR A 13 -23.77 6.71 -15.66
C THR A 13 -24.13 7.64 -16.80
N GLY A 14 -25.45 7.89 -17.03
CA GLY A 14 -25.93 8.62 -18.19
C GLY A 14 -25.63 7.92 -19.53
N GLY A 15 -25.44 6.59 -19.49
CA GLY A 15 -25.10 5.77 -20.63
C GLY A 15 -26.33 5.30 -21.41
N THR A 16 -26.08 4.60 -22.52
CA THR A 16 -27.09 3.95 -23.36
C THR A 16 -26.84 2.46 -23.51
N LEU A 17 -27.92 1.67 -23.58
CA LEU A 17 -27.83 0.24 -23.80
C LEU A 17 -27.48 -0.04 -25.27
N VAL A 18 -26.45 -0.87 -25.51
CA VAL A 18 -25.96 -1.21 -26.85
C VAL A 18 -25.67 -2.71 -26.96
N GLY A 19 -25.30 -3.20 -28.16
CA GLY A 19 -24.91 -4.58 -28.39
C GLY A 19 -26.01 -5.62 -28.09
N GLY A 20 -27.30 -5.21 -28.12
CA GLY A 20 -28.42 -6.07 -27.78
C GLY A 20 -28.72 -6.19 -26.29
N ALA A 21 -28.16 -5.34 -25.44
CA ALA A 21 -28.51 -5.26 -24.02
C ALA A 21 -29.97 -4.88 -23.84
N THR A 22 -30.69 -5.61 -22.98
CA THR A 22 -32.16 -5.47 -22.75
C THR A 22 -32.43 -4.49 -21.59
N GLY A 23 -31.45 -4.26 -20.74
CA GLY A 23 -31.60 -3.55 -19.47
C GLY A 23 -31.90 -4.45 -18.28
N ASP A 24 -32.15 -5.72 -18.50
CA ASP A 24 -32.51 -6.70 -17.48
C ASP A 24 -31.32 -7.61 -17.09
N GLU A 25 -30.19 -7.50 -17.79
CA GLU A 25 -28.95 -8.19 -17.42
C GLU A 25 -28.51 -7.71 -16.02
N THR A 26 -28.24 -8.68 -15.16
CA THR A 26 -27.95 -8.41 -13.76
C THR A 26 -26.49 -8.65 -13.44
N VAL A 27 -25.81 -7.62 -12.97
CA VAL A 27 -24.46 -7.69 -12.42
C VAL A 27 -24.56 -8.03 -10.93
N THR A 28 -23.91 -9.12 -10.53
CA THR A 28 -23.86 -9.62 -9.14
C THR A 28 -22.43 -9.78 -8.62
N GLY A 29 -21.45 -9.74 -9.52
CA GLY A 29 -20.03 -9.82 -9.23
C GLY A 29 -19.40 -8.48 -8.87
N THR A 30 -18.23 -8.19 -9.44
CA THR A 30 -17.51 -6.91 -9.25
C THR A 30 -17.15 -6.30 -10.62
N ALA A 31 -16.62 -5.06 -10.61
CA ALA A 31 -16.05 -4.48 -11.82
C ALA A 31 -14.63 -4.98 -12.07
N ARG A 32 -14.34 -5.36 -13.32
CA ARG A 32 -13.03 -5.84 -13.79
C ARG A 32 -12.56 -5.04 -14.99
N ILE A 33 -11.24 -4.82 -15.06
CA ILE A 33 -10.59 -4.16 -16.20
C ILE A 33 -9.67 -5.11 -16.97
N ASP A 34 -9.38 -6.27 -16.40
CA ASP A 34 -8.61 -7.35 -17.03
C ASP A 34 -9.57 -8.51 -17.34
N SER A 35 -9.73 -8.83 -18.62
CA SER A 35 -10.62 -9.90 -19.09
C SER A 35 -10.21 -11.30 -18.59
N ARG A 36 -8.94 -11.48 -18.23
CA ARG A 36 -8.41 -12.75 -17.66
C ARG A 36 -8.90 -13.00 -16.23
N GLU A 37 -9.31 -11.92 -15.53
CA GLU A 37 -9.87 -11.98 -14.18
C GLU A 37 -11.41 -12.00 -14.18
N ALA A 38 -12.03 -11.85 -15.35
CA ALA A 38 -13.49 -11.84 -15.45
C ALA A 38 -14.09 -13.16 -14.97
N ALA A 39 -15.19 -13.05 -14.23
CA ALA A 39 -15.91 -14.17 -13.63
C ALA A 39 -17.43 -14.03 -13.85
N PRO A 40 -18.22 -15.09 -13.61
CA PRO A 40 -19.67 -15.03 -13.76
C PRO A 40 -20.30 -13.92 -12.93
N GLY A 41 -21.09 -13.08 -13.59
CA GLY A 41 -21.80 -11.96 -12.97
C GLY A 41 -21.00 -10.65 -12.86
N ASP A 42 -19.75 -10.61 -13.31
CA ASP A 42 -18.92 -9.40 -13.27
C ASP A 42 -19.36 -8.34 -14.31
N LEU A 43 -18.99 -7.10 -14.06
CA LEU A 43 -19.04 -5.97 -14.99
C LEU A 43 -17.64 -5.76 -15.58
N PHE A 44 -17.49 -5.95 -16.89
CA PHE A 44 -16.20 -5.68 -17.55
C PHE A 44 -16.13 -4.22 -18.01
N ALA A 45 -15.13 -3.47 -17.57
CA ALA A 45 -14.91 -2.08 -17.97
C ALA A 45 -13.82 -2.01 -19.05
N ALA A 46 -14.21 -1.74 -20.28
CA ALA A 46 -13.31 -1.68 -21.44
C ALA A 46 -12.73 -0.27 -21.58
N PHE A 47 -11.45 -0.12 -21.27
CA PHE A 47 -10.73 1.14 -21.46
C PHE A 47 -10.08 1.18 -22.83
N PRO A 48 -10.25 2.27 -23.61
CA PRO A 48 -9.43 2.52 -24.78
C PRO A 48 -7.98 2.81 -24.34
N GLY A 49 -7.01 2.20 -24.99
CA GLY A 49 -5.59 2.38 -24.69
C GLY A 49 -4.74 2.52 -25.95
N GLU A 50 -3.58 3.16 -25.85
CA GLU A 50 -2.69 3.42 -26.99
C GLU A 50 -2.06 2.13 -27.56
N HIS A 51 -1.82 1.14 -26.72
CA HIS A 51 -1.18 -0.12 -27.11
C HIS A 51 -2.10 -1.32 -27.04
N VAL A 52 -3.11 -1.27 -26.16
CA VAL A 52 -4.08 -2.34 -25.92
C VAL A 52 -5.44 -1.71 -25.73
N ASP A 53 -6.40 -2.01 -26.60
CA ASP A 53 -7.77 -1.55 -26.45
C ASP A 53 -8.60 -2.61 -25.70
N GLY A 54 -9.17 -2.21 -24.55
CA GLY A 54 -10.03 -3.08 -23.74
C GLY A 54 -11.26 -3.60 -24.50
N HIS A 55 -11.74 -2.87 -25.51
CA HIS A 55 -12.86 -3.28 -26.35
C HIS A 55 -12.57 -4.56 -27.16
N ASP A 56 -11.32 -4.85 -27.47
CA ASP A 56 -10.92 -6.06 -28.18
C ASP A 56 -11.11 -7.34 -27.33
N TYR A 57 -11.26 -7.18 -26.01
CA TYR A 57 -11.41 -8.27 -25.04
C TYR A 57 -12.84 -8.49 -24.55
N LEU A 58 -13.83 -7.76 -25.08
CA LEU A 58 -15.23 -7.86 -24.68
C LEU A 58 -15.79 -9.28 -24.82
N GLU A 59 -15.50 -9.95 -25.95
CA GLU A 59 -15.96 -11.30 -26.19
C GLU A 59 -15.27 -12.33 -25.27
N ALA A 60 -14.00 -12.10 -24.90
CA ALA A 60 -13.29 -12.93 -23.94
C ALA A 60 -13.90 -12.78 -22.53
N ALA A 61 -14.19 -11.55 -22.09
CA ALA A 61 -14.84 -11.29 -20.82
C ALA A 61 -16.24 -11.88 -20.76
N ARG A 62 -17.03 -11.75 -21.84
CA ARG A 62 -18.36 -12.37 -21.97
C ARG A 62 -18.28 -13.90 -21.88
N THR A 63 -17.31 -14.51 -22.56
CA THR A 63 -17.09 -15.97 -22.51
C THR A 63 -16.70 -16.44 -21.11
N ALA A 64 -15.94 -15.62 -20.36
CA ALA A 64 -15.59 -15.88 -18.96
C ALA A 64 -16.79 -15.68 -17.99
N GLY A 65 -17.92 -15.13 -18.49
CA GLY A 65 -19.16 -15.01 -17.72
C GLY A 65 -19.50 -13.61 -17.25
N ALA A 66 -18.80 -12.56 -17.72
CA ALA A 66 -19.20 -11.20 -17.43
C ALA A 66 -20.65 -10.96 -17.86
N ALA A 67 -21.46 -10.42 -16.95
CA ALA A 67 -22.88 -10.20 -17.19
C ALA A 67 -23.15 -9.00 -18.11
N ALA A 68 -22.27 -8.01 -18.09
CA ALA A 68 -22.36 -6.80 -18.88
C ALA A 68 -20.97 -6.16 -19.05
N ALA A 69 -20.89 -5.13 -19.92
CA ALA A 69 -19.70 -4.32 -20.07
C ALA A 69 -20.02 -2.82 -20.00
N LEU A 70 -19.02 -2.01 -19.58
CA LEU A 70 -18.97 -0.56 -19.80
C LEU A 70 -18.04 -0.30 -20.99
N VAL A 71 -18.49 0.44 -21.99
CA VAL A 71 -17.76 0.66 -23.25
C VAL A 71 -17.87 2.11 -23.69
N THR A 72 -16.93 2.60 -24.50
CA THR A 72 -17.06 3.90 -25.18
C THR A 72 -17.63 3.76 -26.59
N GLU A 73 -17.61 2.55 -27.15
CA GLU A 73 -18.15 2.26 -28.49
C GLU A 73 -18.89 0.92 -28.53
N ASP A 74 -19.93 0.83 -29.38
CA ASP A 74 -20.67 -0.41 -29.59
C ASP A 74 -19.86 -1.41 -30.44
N ARG A 75 -19.59 -2.58 -29.90
CA ARG A 75 -18.90 -3.71 -30.56
C ARG A 75 -19.81 -4.94 -30.69
N GLY A 76 -21.13 -4.79 -30.56
CA GLY A 76 -22.11 -5.87 -30.70
C GLY A 76 -22.18 -6.85 -29.53
N VAL A 77 -21.59 -6.51 -28.40
CA VAL A 77 -21.68 -7.27 -27.13
C VAL A 77 -22.61 -6.49 -26.18
N PRO A 78 -23.51 -7.17 -25.43
CA PRO A 78 -24.40 -6.48 -24.48
C PRO A 78 -23.61 -5.60 -23.50
N ALA A 79 -23.84 -4.29 -23.58
CA ALA A 79 -23.06 -3.32 -22.83
C ALA A 79 -23.86 -2.02 -22.54
N VAL A 80 -23.33 -1.22 -21.63
CA VAL A 80 -23.70 0.18 -21.41
C VAL A 80 -22.62 1.05 -22.05
N GLN A 81 -22.99 1.80 -23.11
CA GLN A 81 -22.10 2.74 -23.75
C GLN A 81 -22.14 4.08 -23.01
N VAL A 82 -20.95 4.58 -22.65
CA VAL A 82 -20.74 5.80 -21.89
C VAL A 82 -19.73 6.72 -22.61
N ALA A 83 -19.73 8.00 -22.28
CA ALA A 83 -18.77 8.95 -22.85
C ALA A 83 -17.33 8.68 -22.36
N ASP A 84 -17.18 8.29 -21.09
CA ASP A 84 -15.90 7.97 -20.47
C ASP A 84 -16.07 6.88 -19.40
N VAL A 85 -15.36 5.76 -19.54
CA VAL A 85 -15.48 4.59 -18.65
C VAL A 85 -15.00 4.89 -17.24
N ARG A 86 -14.00 5.75 -17.07
CA ARG A 86 -13.46 6.14 -15.76
C ARG A 86 -14.48 6.93 -14.95
N THR A 87 -15.10 7.92 -15.57
CA THR A 87 -16.18 8.71 -14.97
C THR A 87 -17.35 7.80 -14.61
N ALA A 88 -17.76 6.92 -15.52
CA ALA A 88 -18.85 5.97 -15.29
C ALA A 88 -18.59 5.04 -14.11
N LEU A 89 -17.37 4.50 -13.97
CA LEU A 89 -16.98 3.69 -12.80
C LEU A 89 -17.03 4.50 -11.49
N SER A 90 -16.63 5.77 -11.53
CA SER A 90 -16.67 6.66 -10.37
C SER A 90 -18.11 6.97 -9.93
N ASP A 91 -18.99 7.24 -10.88
CA ASP A 91 -20.41 7.49 -10.62
C ASP A 91 -21.11 6.23 -10.09
N LEU A 92 -20.82 5.08 -10.69
CA LEU A 92 -21.33 3.80 -10.25
C LEU A 92 -20.85 3.45 -8.83
N ALA A 93 -19.56 3.66 -8.54
CA ALA A 93 -18.98 3.43 -7.21
C ALA A 93 -19.64 4.31 -6.14
N ARG A 94 -19.85 5.60 -6.44
CA ARG A 94 -20.55 6.52 -5.55
C ARG A 94 -21.98 6.05 -5.26
N ALA A 95 -22.74 5.74 -6.30
CA ALA A 95 -24.11 5.28 -6.17
C ALA A 95 -24.23 3.97 -5.38
N GLN A 96 -23.31 3.01 -5.62
CA GLN A 96 -23.26 1.74 -4.90
C GLN A 96 -22.90 1.95 -3.42
N LEU A 97 -21.98 2.86 -3.10
CA LEU A 97 -21.63 3.17 -1.71
C LEU A 97 -22.78 3.86 -0.97
N GLU A 98 -23.47 4.80 -1.58
CA GLU A 98 -24.66 5.46 -1.00
C GLU A 98 -25.78 4.44 -0.73
N ARG A 99 -26.00 3.53 -1.68
CA ARG A 99 -26.95 2.44 -1.51
C ARG A 99 -26.53 1.51 -0.36
N ALA A 100 -25.25 1.10 -0.32
CA ALA A 100 -24.71 0.24 0.74
C ALA A 100 -24.89 0.88 2.14
N ARG A 101 -24.65 2.18 2.28
CA ARG A 101 -24.87 2.92 3.54
C ARG A 101 -26.34 2.95 3.97
N THR A 102 -27.26 2.99 2.98
CA THR A 102 -28.70 2.98 3.25
C THR A 102 -29.18 1.59 3.68
N GLU A 103 -28.68 0.54 3.04
CA GLU A 103 -29.05 -0.86 3.32
C GLU A 103 -28.35 -1.41 4.56
N ASN A 104 -27.13 -0.93 4.87
CA ASN A 104 -26.32 -1.33 6.01
C ASN A 104 -25.77 -0.12 6.77
N PRO A 105 -26.48 0.38 7.81
CA PRO A 105 -26.03 1.50 8.63
C PRO A 105 -24.76 1.24 9.47
N GLU A 106 -24.33 -0.04 9.58
CA GLU A 106 -23.09 -0.41 10.27
C GLU A 106 -21.86 -0.33 9.38
N LEU A 107 -22.01 -0.02 8.08
CA LEU A 107 -20.89 0.16 7.17
C LEU A 107 -20.05 1.36 7.59
N VAL A 108 -18.77 1.12 7.87
CA VAL A 108 -17.77 2.15 8.19
C VAL A 108 -16.74 2.21 7.06
N VAL A 109 -16.54 3.39 6.50
CA VAL A 109 -15.53 3.66 5.47
C VAL A 109 -14.32 4.33 6.12
N LEU A 110 -13.17 3.64 6.07
CA LEU A 110 -11.88 4.17 6.53
C LEU A 110 -11.03 4.54 5.32
N ALA A 111 -10.41 5.71 5.35
CA ALA A 111 -9.49 6.12 4.29
C ALA A 111 -8.13 6.53 4.86
N VAL A 112 -7.06 6.09 4.18
CA VAL A 112 -5.67 6.29 4.60
C VAL A 112 -4.91 7.08 3.55
N THR A 113 -4.20 8.14 3.97
CA THR A 113 -3.21 8.85 3.15
C THR A 113 -1.91 9.08 3.91
N GLY A 114 -0.87 9.45 3.19
CA GLY A 114 0.47 9.72 3.73
C GLY A 114 1.51 9.72 2.62
N SER A 115 2.68 10.25 2.84
CA SER A 115 3.80 10.15 1.91
C SER A 115 4.34 8.72 1.85
N ALA A 116 4.40 8.03 3.00
CA ALA A 116 4.79 6.63 3.13
C ALA A 116 3.80 5.88 4.03
N GLY A 117 3.82 4.54 4.01
CA GLY A 117 3.07 3.69 4.93
C GLY A 117 1.61 3.40 4.56
N LYS A 118 1.01 4.09 3.58
CA LYS A 118 -0.41 3.94 3.20
C LYS A 118 -0.87 2.50 3.01
N THR A 119 -0.23 1.77 2.11
CA THR A 119 -0.60 0.39 1.79
C THR A 119 -0.40 -0.54 2.98
N GLY A 120 0.72 -0.41 3.70
CA GLY A 120 0.97 -1.19 4.92
C GLY A 120 -0.10 -0.94 5.99
N THR A 121 -0.46 0.32 6.24
CA THR A 121 -1.53 0.67 7.19
C THR A 121 -2.90 0.15 6.74
N LYS A 122 -3.21 0.21 5.43
CA LYS A 122 -4.43 -0.38 4.87
C LYS A 122 -4.47 -1.90 5.06
N ASP A 123 -3.36 -2.61 4.80
CA ASP A 123 -3.27 -4.05 5.00
C ASP A 123 -3.45 -4.43 6.47
N LEU A 124 -2.81 -3.68 7.39
CA LEU A 124 -2.95 -3.85 8.83
C LEU A 124 -4.38 -3.60 9.30
N LEU A 125 -5.05 -2.55 8.81
CA LEU A 125 -6.46 -2.33 9.07
C LEU A 125 -7.30 -3.51 8.58
N GLY A 126 -7.01 -4.06 7.39
CA GLY A 126 -7.66 -5.26 6.88
C GLY A 126 -7.52 -6.44 7.84
N THR A 127 -6.30 -6.69 8.36
CA THR A 127 -6.01 -7.75 9.33
C THR A 127 -6.78 -7.55 10.64
N ILE A 128 -6.80 -6.32 11.18
CA ILE A 128 -7.46 -6.01 12.46
C ILE A 128 -8.99 -6.05 12.35
N LEU A 129 -9.55 -5.56 11.24
CA LEU A 129 -10.99 -5.39 11.09
C LEU A 129 -11.69 -6.69 10.66
N THR A 130 -11.03 -7.59 9.92
CA THR A 130 -11.62 -8.83 9.40
C THR A 130 -12.24 -9.71 10.49
N PRO A 131 -11.62 -9.93 11.67
CA PRO A 131 -12.27 -10.68 12.75
C PRO A 131 -13.51 -9.98 13.34
N ALA A 132 -13.64 -8.66 13.19
CA ALA A 132 -14.75 -7.88 13.71
C ALA A 132 -15.93 -7.76 12.73
N GLY A 133 -15.72 -8.06 11.44
CA GLY A 133 -16.78 -8.04 10.42
C GLY A 133 -16.23 -8.14 8.99
N GLU A 134 -17.13 -8.38 8.02
CA GLU A 134 -16.72 -8.45 6.61
C GLU A 134 -16.01 -7.16 6.21
N THR A 135 -14.77 -7.31 5.75
CA THR A 135 -13.84 -6.21 5.48
C THR A 135 -13.34 -6.24 4.05
N ILE A 136 -13.43 -5.12 3.35
CA ILE A 136 -12.83 -4.90 2.04
C ILE A 136 -11.57 -4.05 2.21
N ALA A 137 -10.41 -4.68 2.07
CA ALA A 137 -9.08 -4.06 2.08
C ALA A 137 -8.18 -4.80 1.08
N PRO A 138 -8.36 -4.60 -0.24
CA PRO A 138 -7.68 -5.41 -1.24
C PRO A 138 -6.18 -5.25 -1.18
N ALA A 139 -5.44 -6.36 -1.36
CA ALA A 139 -4.00 -6.34 -1.50
C ALA A 139 -3.56 -5.46 -2.70
N GLY A 140 -2.38 -4.86 -2.60
CA GLY A 140 -1.86 -3.95 -3.62
C GLY A 140 -2.33 -2.51 -3.43
N THR A 141 -2.02 -1.67 -4.42
CA THR A 141 -2.21 -0.22 -4.35
C THR A 141 -3.32 0.19 -5.33
N PHE A 142 -4.54 0.36 -4.83
CA PHE A 142 -5.72 0.84 -5.55
C PHE A 142 -6.09 2.24 -5.03
N ASN A 143 -5.21 3.23 -5.23
CA ASN A 143 -5.24 4.51 -4.52
C ASN A 143 -5.50 5.73 -5.40
N ASN A 144 -5.90 5.54 -6.64
CA ASN A 144 -6.15 6.57 -7.64
C ASN A 144 -7.59 6.51 -8.17
N GLU A 145 -7.89 7.39 -9.13
CA GLU A 145 -9.20 7.55 -9.77
C GLU A 145 -9.70 6.32 -10.56
N LEU A 146 -8.86 5.30 -10.75
CA LEU A 146 -9.25 4.00 -11.31
C LEU A 146 -9.37 2.93 -10.22
N GLY A 147 -8.37 2.82 -9.36
CA GLY A 147 -8.29 1.77 -8.36
C GLY A 147 -9.31 1.91 -7.23
N LEU A 148 -9.58 3.14 -6.80
CA LEU A 148 -10.53 3.40 -5.71
C LEU A 148 -11.97 3.00 -6.10
N PRO A 149 -12.54 3.39 -7.27
CA PRO A 149 -13.84 2.90 -7.70
C PRO A 149 -13.93 1.37 -7.76
N LEU A 150 -12.90 0.71 -8.31
CA LEU A 150 -12.83 -0.76 -8.37
C LEU A 150 -12.85 -1.40 -6.98
N THR A 151 -12.26 -0.75 -5.97
CA THR A 151 -12.32 -1.21 -4.58
C THR A 151 -13.72 -1.04 -4.00
N VAL A 152 -14.35 0.12 -4.20
CA VAL A 152 -15.72 0.40 -3.73
C VAL A 152 -16.71 -0.57 -4.37
N LEU A 153 -16.55 -0.90 -5.64
CA LEU A 153 -17.41 -1.83 -6.38
C LEU A 153 -17.26 -3.30 -5.95
N ARG A 154 -16.49 -3.60 -4.90
CA ARG A 154 -16.47 -4.92 -4.23
C ARG A 154 -17.48 -5.02 -3.09
N LEU A 155 -18.15 -3.92 -2.71
CA LEU A 155 -19.11 -3.89 -1.61
C LEU A 155 -20.20 -4.96 -1.77
N THR A 156 -20.51 -5.62 -0.66
CA THR A 156 -21.64 -6.55 -0.51
C THR A 156 -22.63 -6.01 0.52
N ALA A 157 -23.78 -6.62 0.64
CA ALA A 157 -24.79 -6.22 1.66
C ALA A 157 -24.31 -6.48 3.10
N SER A 158 -23.34 -7.37 3.31
CA SER A 158 -22.76 -7.73 4.60
C SER A 158 -21.44 -7.00 4.92
N THR A 159 -20.92 -6.18 4.00
CA THR A 159 -19.67 -5.45 4.23
C THR A 159 -19.82 -4.48 5.38
N ARG A 160 -19.07 -4.69 6.46
CA ARG A 160 -19.01 -3.82 7.63
C ARG A 160 -17.90 -2.77 7.54
N PHE A 161 -16.77 -3.12 6.95
CA PHE A 161 -15.63 -2.21 6.84
C PHE A 161 -15.13 -2.12 5.40
N LEU A 162 -15.01 -0.88 4.90
CA LEU A 162 -14.37 -0.58 3.63
C LEU A 162 -13.12 0.27 3.89
N VAL A 163 -11.94 -0.28 3.61
CA VAL A 163 -10.65 0.39 3.83
C VAL A 163 -10.09 0.83 2.49
N LEU A 164 -9.93 2.14 2.34
CA LEU A 164 -9.49 2.80 1.12
C LEU A 164 -8.11 3.42 1.29
N GLU A 165 -7.23 3.22 0.34
CA GLU A 165 -5.99 3.98 0.21
C GLU A 165 -6.22 5.15 -0.73
N MET A 166 -5.84 6.38 -0.34
CA MET A 166 -5.98 7.58 -1.17
C MET A 166 -4.62 8.22 -1.41
N GLY A 167 -4.16 8.15 -2.67
CA GLY A 167 -2.93 8.76 -3.15
C GLY A 167 -3.18 10.13 -3.79
N ALA A 168 -2.14 10.96 -3.85
CA ALA A 168 -2.18 12.23 -4.56
C ALA A 168 -0.85 12.51 -5.26
N ARG A 169 -0.91 13.12 -6.44
CA ARG A 169 0.19 13.73 -7.19
C ARG A 169 0.02 15.25 -7.34
N GLY A 170 -1.03 15.83 -6.75
CA GLY A 170 -1.34 17.24 -6.79
C GLY A 170 -2.47 17.59 -5.83
N ILE A 171 -2.63 18.89 -5.58
CA ILE A 171 -3.77 19.44 -4.83
C ILE A 171 -5.05 19.18 -5.61
N GLY A 172 -6.13 18.80 -4.91
CA GLY A 172 -7.43 18.44 -5.48
C GLY A 172 -7.61 16.94 -5.75
N HIS A 173 -6.53 16.14 -5.80
CA HIS A 173 -6.64 14.71 -6.11
C HIS A 173 -7.35 13.93 -5.00
N ILE A 174 -7.04 14.18 -3.72
CA ILE A 174 -7.73 13.50 -2.61
C ILE A 174 -9.16 13.98 -2.51
N ALA A 175 -9.43 15.26 -2.76
CA ALA A 175 -10.79 15.79 -2.81
C ALA A 175 -11.65 15.10 -3.90
N GLN A 176 -11.07 14.78 -5.06
CA GLN A 176 -11.74 13.99 -6.10
C GLN A 176 -12.06 12.57 -5.63
N LEU A 177 -11.10 11.90 -4.96
CA LEU A 177 -11.29 10.54 -4.44
C LEU A 177 -12.35 10.52 -3.33
N THR A 178 -12.34 11.49 -2.42
CA THR A 178 -13.36 11.60 -1.35
C THR A 178 -14.74 11.96 -1.87
N ALA A 179 -14.84 12.62 -3.03
CA ALA A 179 -16.12 12.85 -3.72
C ALA A 179 -16.73 11.54 -4.26
N ILE A 180 -15.91 10.52 -4.55
CA ILE A 180 -16.37 9.19 -4.94
C ILE A 180 -16.75 8.38 -3.69
N ALA A 181 -15.87 8.36 -2.68
CA ALA A 181 -16.04 7.57 -1.47
C ALA A 181 -15.68 8.40 -0.23
N ARG A 182 -16.67 9.12 0.30
CA ARG A 182 -16.52 9.94 1.50
C ARG A 182 -16.24 9.05 2.71
N PRO A 183 -15.11 9.23 3.43
CA PRO A 183 -14.80 8.42 4.60
C PRO A 183 -15.60 8.85 5.84
N ASP A 184 -15.78 7.89 6.75
CA ASP A 184 -16.25 8.13 8.12
C ASP A 184 -15.06 8.34 9.06
N ILE A 185 -13.96 7.64 8.77
CA ILE A 185 -12.69 7.75 9.52
C ILE A 185 -11.57 8.05 8.51
N SER A 186 -10.83 9.12 8.73
CA SER A 186 -9.65 9.47 7.93
C SER A 186 -8.37 9.29 8.73
N LEU A 187 -7.34 8.66 8.11
CA LEU A 187 -6.01 8.50 8.69
C LEU A 187 -4.99 9.26 7.85
N VAL A 188 -4.27 10.20 8.45
CA VAL A 188 -3.13 10.88 7.83
C VAL A 188 -1.86 10.49 8.56
N LEU A 189 -0.96 9.77 7.87
CA LEU A 189 0.18 9.12 8.49
C LEU A 189 1.38 10.06 8.65
N ASN A 190 1.77 10.71 7.57
CA ASN A 190 2.96 11.57 7.52
C ASN A 190 2.95 12.44 6.27
N VAL A 191 3.77 13.51 6.33
CA VAL A 191 4.11 14.38 5.21
C VAL A 191 5.63 14.35 5.02
N GLY A 192 6.09 13.62 4.02
CA GLY A 192 7.51 13.50 3.65
C GLY A 192 7.77 14.01 2.24
N SER A 193 8.91 13.62 1.67
CA SER A 193 9.42 14.08 0.37
C SER A 193 8.88 13.29 -0.85
N ALA A 194 7.96 12.34 -0.67
CA ALA A 194 7.41 11.57 -1.78
C ALA A 194 6.66 12.46 -2.77
N HIS A 195 6.95 12.30 -4.08
CA HIS A 195 6.38 13.10 -5.17
C HIS A 195 6.73 14.60 -5.11
N LEU A 196 7.82 14.97 -4.42
CA LEU A 196 8.22 16.37 -4.27
C LEU A 196 8.41 17.08 -5.62
N GLY A 197 8.91 16.34 -6.63
CA GLY A 197 9.07 16.86 -7.99
C GLY A 197 7.74 17.26 -8.67
N GLU A 198 6.62 16.61 -8.32
CA GLU A 198 5.30 16.91 -8.84
C GLU A 198 4.59 18.02 -8.05
N PHE A 199 4.74 18.02 -6.72
CA PHE A 199 4.12 19.00 -5.82
C PHE A 199 4.87 20.33 -5.73
N GLY A 200 6.17 20.33 -5.95
CA GLY A 200 7.03 21.52 -5.85
C GLY A 200 7.43 21.91 -4.42
N SER A 201 6.64 21.57 -3.39
CA SER A 201 6.99 21.84 -1.98
C SER A 201 6.34 20.86 -1.01
N VAL A 202 6.89 20.74 0.20
CA VAL A 202 6.36 19.90 1.28
C VAL A 202 5.02 20.44 1.80
N GLU A 203 4.84 21.77 1.79
CA GLU A 203 3.60 22.45 2.17
C GLU A 203 2.46 22.13 1.18
N ALA A 204 2.77 22.01 -0.12
CA ALA A 204 1.79 21.58 -1.11
C ALA A 204 1.37 20.13 -0.90
N ILE A 205 2.31 19.25 -0.51
CA ILE A 205 2.02 17.86 -0.12
C ILE A 205 1.10 17.84 1.11
N ALA A 206 1.39 18.67 2.13
CA ALA A 206 0.55 18.78 3.33
C ALA A 206 -0.86 19.31 2.99
N THR A 207 -0.95 20.30 2.09
CA THR A 207 -2.23 20.84 1.62
C THR A 207 -3.08 19.76 0.98
N ALA A 208 -2.53 18.98 0.04
CA ALA A 208 -3.24 17.91 -0.64
C ALA A 208 -3.67 16.78 0.30
N LYS A 209 -2.80 16.36 1.24
CA LYS A 209 -3.16 15.30 2.20
C LYS A 209 -4.23 15.74 3.19
N GLY A 210 -4.25 17.01 3.57
CA GLY A 210 -5.27 17.58 4.44
C GLY A 210 -6.67 17.59 3.82
N GLU A 211 -6.82 17.49 2.50
CA GLU A 211 -8.11 17.31 1.82
C GLU A 211 -8.89 16.10 2.36
N LEU A 212 -8.15 15.04 2.83
CA LEU A 212 -8.78 13.89 3.44
C LEU A 212 -9.48 14.22 4.76
N VAL A 213 -8.88 15.10 5.54
CA VAL A 213 -9.44 15.57 6.82
C VAL A 213 -10.64 16.50 6.60
N GLU A 214 -10.54 17.37 5.60
CA GLU A 214 -11.62 18.30 5.21
C GLU A 214 -12.87 17.60 4.68
N ALA A 215 -12.71 16.40 4.09
CA ALA A 215 -13.83 15.63 3.55
C ALA A 215 -14.73 15.01 4.63
N LEU A 216 -14.28 14.97 5.90
CA LEU A 216 -15.06 14.37 6.99
C LEU A 216 -16.32 15.16 7.31
N ALA A 217 -17.41 14.45 7.59
CA ALA A 217 -18.58 15.02 8.23
C ALA A 217 -18.32 15.29 9.74
N PRO A 218 -19.08 16.18 10.39
CA PRO A 218 -18.95 16.44 11.84
C PRO A 218 -19.07 15.18 12.72
N GLY A 219 -19.80 14.15 12.25
CA GLY A 219 -19.94 12.85 12.94
C GLY A 219 -18.80 11.87 12.64
N GLY A 220 -17.83 12.22 11.79
CA GLY A 220 -16.67 11.39 11.47
C GLY A 220 -15.58 11.43 12.54
N ARG A 221 -14.41 10.88 12.19
CA ARG A 221 -13.21 10.89 13.05
C ARG A 221 -11.94 11.12 12.25
N ALA A 222 -11.15 12.13 12.59
CA ALA A 222 -9.82 12.34 12.03
C ALA A 222 -8.76 11.67 12.92
N ILE A 223 -7.93 10.81 12.34
CA ILE A 223 -6.83 10.10 13.02
C ILE A 223 -5.52 10.72 12.55
N LEU A 224 -4.82 11.43 13.42
CA LEU A 224 -3.65 12.23 13.07
C LEU A 224 -2.41 11.82 13.85
N ASN A 225 -1.28 11.71 13.15
CA ASN A 225 0.04 11.58 13.74
C ASN A 225 0.44 12.92 14.39
N VAL A 226 0.51 12.97 15.72
CA VAL A 226 0.85 14.20 16.43
C VAL A 226 2.36 14.51 16.38
N GLU A 227 3.19 13.52 16.07
CA GLU A 227 4.66 13.66 15.98
C GLU A 227 5.12 14.21 14.62
N ASP A 228 4.23 14.22 13.62
CA ASP A 228 4.45 14.95 12.37
C ASP A 228 3.77 16.33 12.47
N ARG A 229 4.57 17.39 12.55
CA ARG A 229 4.08 18.76 12.74
C ARG A 229 3.08 19.21 11.66
N LEU A 230 3.28 18.79 10.40
CA LEU A 230 2.39 19.16 9.30
C LEU A 230 1.07 18.39 9.39
N VAL A 231 1.10 17.12 9.81
CA VAL A 231 -0.10 16.32 10.07
C VAL A 231 -0.84 16.84 11.29
N ALA A 232 -0.16 17.12 12.39
CA ALA A 232 -0.77 17.68 13.60
C ALA A 232 -1.51 19.00 13.31
N GLY A 233 -0.94 19.86 12.47
CA GLY A 233 -1.56 21.12 12.03
C GLY A 233 -2.85 20.95 11.22
N MET A 234 -3.12 19.76 10.69
CA MET A 234 -4.38 19.48 9.96
C MET A 234 -5.60 19.37 10.88
N ALA A 235 -5.40 19.28 12.20
CA ALA A 235 -6.49 19.24 13.18
C ALA A 235 -7.43 20.46 13.04
N GLU A 236 -6.91 21.62 12.71
CA GLU A 236 -7.69 22.85 12.51
C GLU A 236 -8.54 22.84 11.22
N ARG A 237 -8.25 21.92 10.30
CA ARG A 237 -8.98 21.74 9.03
C ARG A 237 -10.14 20.74 9.17
N SER A 238 -10.24 20.02 10.29
CA SER A 238 -11.24 18.99 10.51
C SER A 238 -12.56 19.57 11.05
N ALA A 239 -13.67 19.25 10.40
CA ALA A 239 -14.99 19.45 10.98
C ALA A 239 -15.38 18.34 11.99
N ALA A 240 -14.69 17.21 11.95
CA ALA A 240 -14.88 16.04 12.81
C ALA A 240 -13.95 16.09 14.03
N PRO A 241 -14.31 15.40 15.14
CA PRO A 241 -13.41 15.20 16.27
C PRO A 241 -12.09 14.53 15.83
N VAL A 242 -10.98 15.01 16.42
CA VAL A 242 -9.64 14.52 16.15
C VAL A 242 -9.21 13.55 17.25
N LEU A 243 -8.68 12.40 16.84
CA LEU A 243 -7.98 11.44 17.68
C LEU A 243 -6.51 11.38 17.23
N THR A 244 -5.61 11.67 18.15
CA THR A 244 -4.15 11.70 17.86
C THR A 244 -3.46 10.42 18.30
N TRP A 245 -2.37 10.07 17.61
CA TRP A 245 -1.51 8.96 17.97
C TRP A 245 -0.03 9.32 17.84
N GLY A 246 0.83 8.61 18.58
CA GLY A 246 2.27 8.72 18.53
C GLY A 246 2.94 7.87 19.61
N PHE A 247 4.28 7.82 19.61
CA PHE A 247 5.06 7.09 20.60
C PHE A 247 5.42 7.94 21.82
N HIS A 248 5.63 9.25 21.62
CA HIS A 248 5.99 10.21 22.68
C HIS A 248 4.78 11.03 23.12
N GLU A 249 3.94 11.40 22.18
CA GLU A 249 2.76 12.23 22.39
C GLU A 249 1.52 11.56 21.72
N GLY A 250 0.32 12.05 22.04
CA GLY A 250 -0.92 11.57 21.45
C GLY A 250 -1.90 10.98 22.45
N THR A 251 -3.17 10.87 22.04
CA THR A 251 -4.25 10.28 22.84
C THR A 251 -4.06 8.76 22.93
N VAL A 252 -3.83 8.09 21.80
CA VAL A 252 -3.47 6.67 21.74
C VAL A 252 -1.95 6.61 21.55
N ARG A 253 -1.27 5.84 22.39
CA ARG A 253 0.19 5.81 22.38
C ARG A 253 0.74 4.40 22.21
N GLY A 254 1.90 4.32 21.53
CA GLY A 254 2.81 3.18 21.62
C GLY A 254 3.87 3.47 22.68
N THR A 255 4.20 2.51 23.53
CA THR A 255 5.29 2.61 24.50
C THR A 255 6.19 1.40 24.41
N ASP A 256 7.39 1.49 25.01
CA ASP A 256 8.32 0.36 25.09
C ASP A 256 8.65 -0.29 23.74
N LEU A 257 8.84 0.57 22.71
CA LEU A 257 9.21 0.12 21.37
C LEU A 257 10.58 -0.59 21.41
N THR A 258 10.59 -1.81 20.91
CA THR A 258 11.77 -2.68 20.82
C THR A 258 11.90 -3.29 19.45
N LEU A 259 13.15 -3.64 19.08
CA LEU A 259 13.44 -4.49 17.94
C LEU A 259 14.13 -5.75 18.45
N ASP A 260 13.68 -6.92 18.01
CA ASP A 260 14.36 -8.17 18.29
C ASP A 260 15.59 -8.39 17.37
N ASP A 261 16.29 -9.53 17.52
CA ASP A 261 17.49 -9.86 16.73
C ASP A 261 17.20 -10.02 15.22
N ARG A 262 15.93 -10.17 14.85
CA ARG A 262 15.46 -10.20 13.45
C ARG A 262 14.93 -8.83 12.97
N ALA A 263 15.14 -7.77 13.73
CA ALA A 263 14.60 -6.43 13.51
C ALA A 263 13.06 -6.35 13.50
N ARG A 264 12.36 -7.34 14.09
CA ARG A 264 10.90 -7.29 14.24
C ARG A 264 10.53 -6.36 15.38
N ILE A 265 9.46 -5.59 15.15
CA ILE A 265 8.98 -4.63 16.13
C ILE A 265 8.16 -5.29 17.24
N GLY A 266 8.24 -4.71 18.42
CA GLY A 266 7.33 -4.98 19.53
C GLY A 266 7.14 -3.70 20.34
N PHE A 267 5.92 -3.42 20.76
CA PHE A 267 5.60 -2.28 21.63
C PHE A 267 4.31 -2.56 22.42
N ASP A 268 3.99 -1.69 23.37
CA ASP A 268 2.76 -1.76 24.12
C ASP A 268 1.82 -0.63 23.66
N LEU A 269 0.59 -0.99 23.24
CA LEU A 269 -0.49 -0.07 22.92
C LEU A 269 -1.12 0.44 24.22
N VAL A 270 -1.12 1.76 24.43
CA VAL A 270 -1.75 2.41 25.58
C VAL A 270 -3.01 3.15 25.12
N VAL A 271 -4.15 2.70 25.63
CA VAL A 271 -5.47 3.30 25.38
C VAL A 271 -5.95 4.02 26.66
N PRO A 272 -6.22 5.34 26.58
CA PRO A 272 -6.65 6.11 27.75
C PRO A 272 -8.11 5.83 28.15
N ASP A 273 -8.47 6.22 29.36
CA ASP A 273 -9.87 6.25 29.81
C ASP A 273 -10.69 7.26 28.99
N GLY A 274 -11.97 6.93 28.77
CA GLY A 274 -12.93 7.82 28.14
C GLY A 274 -12.86 7.90 26.62
N LEU A 275 -12.07 7.04 25.97
CA LEU A 275 -12.08 6.93 24.51
C LEU A 275 -13.41 6.31 24.04
N THR A 276 -13.99 6.88 22.97
CA THR A 276 -15.20 6.35 22.32
C THR A 276 -14.98 6.09 20.85
N ALA A 277 -15.61 5.05 20.33
CA ALA A 277 -15.70 4.74 18.91
C ALA A 277 -16.61 5.74 18.17
N LEU A 278 -16.67 5.59 16.85
CA LEU A 278 -17.50 6.43 15.96
C LEU A 278 -18.99 6.37 16.32
N ASP A 279 -19.49 5.21 16.71
CA ASP A 279 -20.88 4.95 17.13
C ASP A 279 -21.19 5.38 18.58
N GLY A 280 -20.20 5.92 19.30
CA GLY A 280 -20.30 6.32 20.71
C GLY A 280 -20.05 5.20 21.71
N THR A 281 -19.77 3.96 21.27
CA THR A 281 -19.39 2.85 22.14
C THR A 281 -18.10 3.17 22.90
N SER A 282 -18.06 2.90 24.20
CA SER A 282 -16.86 3.08 25.03
C SER A 282 -15.80 2.06 24.67
N ILE A 283 -14.58 2.52 24.44
CA ILE A 283 -13.41 1.68 24.17
C ILE A 283 -12.72 1.38 25.52
N PRO A 284 -12.45 0.10 25.84
CA PRO A 284 -11.73 -0.27 27.05
C PRO A 284 -10.34 0.38 27.11
N SER A 285 -10.02 1.01 28.27
CA SER A 285 -8.68 1.54 28.52
C SER A 285 -7.73 0.44 28.99
N GLY A 286 -6.44 0.67 28.82
CA GLY A 286 -5.41 -0.28 29.27
C GLY A 286 -4.14 -0.24 28.46
N THR A 287 -3.29 -1.23 28.74
CA THR A 287 -2.03 -1.47 28.03
C THR A 287 -2.05 -2.88 27.42
N PHE A 288 -1.80 -2.96 26.11
CA PHE A 288 -1.96 -4.19 25.35
C PHE A 288 -0.68 -4.46 24.54
N PRO A 289 -0.01 -5.64 24.69
CA PRO A 289 1.20 -5.94 23.95
C PRO A 289 0.89 -6.16 22.47
N VAL A 290 1.75 -5.63 21.59
CA VAL A 290 1.64 -5.73 20.12
C VAL A 290 2.93 -6.29 19.57
N ARG A 291 2.87 -7.46 18.91
CA ARG A 291 4.04 -8.22 18.44
C ARG A 291 3.81 -8.79 17.02
N PRO A 292 3.76 -7.94 15.99
CA PRO A 292 3.63 -8.40 14.59
C PRO A 292 4.97 -8.93 14.07
N ASP A 293 4.92 -9.69 12.98
CA ASP A 293 6.13 -10.12 12.26
C ASP A 293 6.52 -9.09 11.18
N LEU A 294 6.76 -7.85 11.60
CA LEU A 294 7.10 -6.72 10.75
C LEU A 294 8.45 -6.12 11.12
N LEU A 295 9.25 -5.79 10.10
CA LEU A 295 10.62 -5.32 10.27
C LEU A 295 10.72 -3.79 10.27
N GLY A 296 11.41 -3.26 11.27
CA GLY A 296 11.85 -1.86 11.33
C GLY A 296 10.89 -0.91 12.03
N GLU A 297 11.45 0.05 12.74
CA GLU A 297 10.73 1.03 13.56
C GLU A 297 9.63 1.79 12.83
N HIS A 298 9.82 2.06 11.53
CA HIS A 298 8.79 2.74 10.71
C HIS A 298 7.48 1.95 10.60
N GLN A 299 7.53 0.61 10.74
CA GLN A 299 6.31 -0.21 10.76
C GLN A 299 5.55 -0.05 12.07
N ALA A 300 6.23 0.26 13.19
CA ALA A 300 5.54 0.52 14.45
C ALA A 300 4.56 1.71 14.34
N ALA A 301 4.95 2.77 13.62
CA ALA A 301 4.06 3.90 13.35
C ALA A 301 2.84 3.48 12.49
N ASN A 302 3.05 2.67 11.44
CA ASN A 302 1.96 2.15 10.62
C ASN A 302 0.99 1.28 11.42
N VAL A 303 1.53 0.41 12.29
CA VAL A 303 0.75 -0.45 13.20
C VAL A 303 -0.06 0.39 14.20
N LEU A 304 0.56 1.37 14.85
CA LEU A 304 -0.12 2.23 15.81
C LEU A 304 -1.23 3.07 15.16
N ALA A 305 -1.00 3.58 13.94
CA ALA A 305 -2.02 4.26 13.16
C ALA A 305 -3.20 3.33 12.83
N ALA A 306 -2.92 2.09 12.37
CA ALA A 306 -3.96 1.11 12.05
C ALA A 306 -4.78 0.71 13.30
N LEU A 307 -4.10 0.45 14.43
CA LEU A 307 -4.77 0.19 15.71
C LEU A 307 -5.67 1.36 16.11
N THR A 308 -5.17 2.60 16.04
CA THR A 308 -5.96 3.79 16.39
C THR A 308 -7.20 3.94 15.49
N GLY A 309 -7.05 3.67 14.18
CA GLY A 309 -8.17 3.66 13.24
C GLY A 309 -9.20 2.57 13.56
N ALA A 310 -8.74 1.37 13.92
CA ALA A 310 -9.61 0.26 14.29
C ALA A 310 -10.36 0.50 15.63
N LEU A 311 -9.69 1.11 16.62
CA LEU A 311 -10.35 1.55 17.86
C LEU A 311 -11.45 2.57 17.56
N ALA A 312 -11.17 3.54 16.70
CA ALA A 312 -12.17 4.51 16.26
C ALA A 312 -13.37 3.84 15.55
N ALA A 313 -13.14 2.71 14.86
CA ALA A 313 -14.19 1.89 14.23
C ALA A 313 -14.90 0.92 15.18
N GLY A 314 -14.57 0.93 16.48
CA GLY A 314 -15.25 0.15 17.53
C GLY A 314 -14.65 -1.23 17.80
N VAL A 315 -13.43 -1.51 17.34
CA VAL A 315 -12.75 -2.78 17.67
C VAL A 315 -12.19 -2.73 19.08
N ASP A 316 -12.36 -3.81 19.83
CA ASP A 316 -11.79 -3.96 21.17
C ASP A 316 -10.26 -3.95 21.13
N PRO A 317 -9.57 -3.20 22.03
CA PRO A 317 -8.11 -3.06 21.99
C PRO A 317 -7.35 -4.38 22.13
N ALA A 318 -7.83 -5.29 23.00
CA ALA A 318 -7.17 -6.58 23.18
C ALA A 318 -7.34 -7.46 21.94
N ALA A 319 -8.52 -7.44 21.31
CA ALA A 319 -8.77 -8.16 20.08
C ALA A 319 -7.95 -7.58 18.91
N ALA A 320 -7.85 -6.24 18.82
CA ALA A 320 -7.05 -5.55 17.82
C ALA A 320 -5.55 -5.91 17.95
N ALA A 321 -4.98 -5.87 19.15
CA ALA A 321 -3.61 -6.27 19.40
C ALA A 321 -3.37 -7.75 19.09
N ALA A 322 -4.27 -8.64 19.53
CA ALA A 322 -4.16 -10.07 19.29
C ALA A 322 -4.22 -10.46 17.80
N SER A 323 -5.00 -9.72 16.98
CA SER A 323 -5.08 -9.96 15.53
C SER A 323 -3.78 -9.69 14.78
N LEU A 324 -2.87 -8.94 15.40
CA LEU A 324 -1.55 -8.61 14.84
C LEU A 324 -0.43 -9.56 15.30
N GLU A 325 -0.69 -10.52 16.18
CA GLU A 325 0.34 -11.47 16.60
C GLU A 325 0.85 -12.28 15.41
N GLY A 326 2.14 -12.15 15.10
CA GLY A 326 2.77 -12.77 13.93
C GLY A 326 2.26 -12.29 12.56
N ALA A 327 1.49 -11.19 12.51
CA ALA A 327 0.94 -10.68 11.27
C ALA A 327 2.03 -10.11 10.35
N THR A 328 1.86 -10.35 9.04
CA THR A 328 2.66 -9.79 7.94
C THR A 328 1.77 -8.92 7.04
N LEU A 329 2.37 -8.17 6.11
CA LEU A 329 1.60 -7.39 5.14
C LEU A 329 1.05 -8.29 4.02
N ALA A 330 -0.21 -8.04 3.62
CA ALA A 330 -0.84 -8.75 2.51
C ALA A 330 -0.29 -8.33 1.13
N SER A 331 0.24 -7.10 1.04
CA SER A 331 0.82 -6.56 -0.19
C SER A 331 2.30 -6.87 -0.25
N GLY A 332 2.74 -7.67 -1.22
CA GLY A 332 4.12 -8.08 -1.41
C GLY A 332 5.10 -6.94 -1.70
N HIS A 333 6.39 -7.26 -1.69
CA HIS A 333 7.52 -6.38 -1.99
C HIS A 333 7.63 -5.15 -1.05
N ARG A 334 7.21 -5.30 0.22
CA ARG A 334 7.24 -4.26 1.26
C ARG A 334 7.85 -4.82 2.54
N MET A 335 9.18 -4.82 2.63
CA MET A 335 9.94 -5.51 3.67
C MET A 335 9.53 -6.98 3.79
N GLU A 336 9.15 -7.59 2.68
CA GLU A 336 8.77 -9.00 2.57
C GLU A 336 9.98 -9.89 2.84
N VAL A 337 9.84 -10.79 3.80
CA VAL A 337 10.92 -11.65 4.27
C VAL A 337 10.81 -13.01 3.61
N LEU A 338 11.89 -13.44 2.95
CA LEU A 338 12.03 -14.75 2.30
C LEU A 338 13.29 -15.41 2.86
N GLU A 339 13.20 -16.68 3.23
CA GLU A 339 14.35 -17.48 3.68
C GLU A 339 14.72 -18.49 2.59
N ALA A 340 15.96 -18.49 2.13
CA ALA A 340 16.44 -19.38 1.08
C ALA A 340 17.92 -19.72 1.24
N GLY A 341 18.32 -20.98 1.09
CA GLY A 341 19.70 -21.41 1.20
C GLY A 341 20.39 -21.03 2.52
N GLY A 342 19.63 -20.84 3.61
CA GLY A 342 20.13 -20.35 4.89
C GLY A 342 20.40 -18.84 4.95
N ALA A 343 20.13 -18.09 3.87
CA ALA A 343 20.18 -16.64 3.82
C ALA A 343 18.79 -16.01 4.03
N LEU A 344 18.76 -14.74 4.45
CA LEU A 344 17.55 -13.93 4.58
C LEU A 344 17.47 -12.96 3.43
N VAL A 345 16.43 -13.03 2.60
CA VAL A 345 16.17 -12.09 1.50
C VAL A 345 15.00 -11.19 1.87
N ILE A 346 15.23 -9.88 1.90
CA ILE A 346 14.21 -8.87 2.20
C ILE A 346 13.88 -8.14 0.90
N ASN A 347 12.67 -8.35 0.40
CA ASN A 347 12.16 -7.67 -0.78
C ASN A 347 11.36 -6.44 -0.36
N ASP A 348 11.93 -5.25 -0.59
CA ASP A 348 11.28 -3.95 -0.36
C ASP A 348 11.29 -3.09 -1.66
N ALA A 349 11.15 -3.76 -2.81
CA ALA A 349 11.28 -3.14 -4.13
C ALA A 349 9.92 -2.82 -4.78
N TYR A 350 8.86 -2.58 -4.00
CA TYR A 350 7.60 -2.08 -4.55
C TYR A 350 7.72 -0.62 -4.99
N ASN A 351 8.33 0.23 -4.15
CA ASN A 351 8.62 1.62 -4.46
C ASN A 351 9.78 2.14 -3.59
N ALA A 352 10.44 3.21 -4.06
CA ALA A 352 11.50 3.87 -3.34
C ALA A 352 11.40 5.39 -3.45
N ASN A 353 11.66 6.04 -2.31
CA ASN A 353 11.94 7.45 -2.18
C ASN A 353 13.01 7.63 -1.10
N PRO A 354 13.62 8.82 -0.93
CA PRO A 354 14.69 9.02 0.02
C PRO A 354 14.34 8.60 1.46
N ASP A 355 13.12 8.87 1.93
CA ASP A 355 12.70 8.54 3.29
C ASP A 355 12.55 7.02 3.47
N SER A 356 11.90 6.34 2.53
CA SER A 356 11.75 4.88 2.58
C SER A 356 13.08 4.15 2.42
N MET A 357 14.02 4.66 1.61
CA MET A 357 15.38 4.14 1.51
C MET A 357 16.13 4.25 2.84
N ARG A 358 16.05 5.42 3.50
CA ARG A 358 16.68 5.63 4.82
C ARG A 358 16.11 4.67 5.88
N HIS A 359 14.79 4.48 5.90
CA HIS A 359 14.15 3.54 6.83
C HIS A 359 14.56 2.09 6.56
N ALA A 360 14.54 1.66 5.32
CA ALA A 360 14.95 0.31 4.94
C ALA A 360 16.40 0.02 5.31
N LEU A 361 17.33 0.93 4.98
CA LEU A 361 18.75 0.79 5.30
C LEU A 361 19.02 0.78 6.81
N LYS A 362 18.35 1.63 7.60
CA LYS A 362 18.46 1.61 9.07
C LYS A 362 17.98 0.29 9.65
N THR A 363 16.83 -0.22 9.20
CA THR A 363 16.31 -1.54 9.60
C THR A 363 17.29 -2.64 9.21
N PHE A 364 17.82 -2.57 7.99
CA PHE A 364 18.76 -3.56 7.46
C PHE A 364 20.09 -3.57 8.22
N ALA A 365 20.59 -2.39 8.62
CA ALA A 365 21.79 -2.27 9.45
C ALA A 365 21.63 -2.92 10.83
N HIS A 366 20.41 -3.01 11.38
CA HIS A 366 20.16 -3.73 12.63
C HIS A 366 20.48 -5.21 12.48
N LEU A 367 20.13 -5.82 11.36
CA LEU A 367 20.47 -7.22 11.03
C LEU A 367 21.98 -7.43 10.88
N GLY A 368 22.74 -6.38 10.54
CA GLY A 368 24.21 -6.40 10.44
C GLY A 368 24.93 -6.69 11.75
N ARG A 369 24.23 -6.67 12.90
CA ARG A 369 24.79 -7.08 14.20
C ARG A 369 25.07 -8.57 14.29
N THR A 370 24.36 -9.39 13.53
CA THR A 370 24.43 -10.84 13.58
C THR A 370 24.66 -11.49 12.21
N ARG A 371 24.57 -10.73 11.12
CA ARG A 371 24.64 -11.19 9.72
C ARG A 371 25.51 -10.28 8.88
N ARG A 372 26.17 -10.83 7.85
CA ARG A 372 26.71 -10.00 6.77
C ARG A 372 25.56 -9.42 5.97
N THR A 373 25.56 -8.10 5.72
CA THR A 373 24.51 -7.37 5.00
C THR A 373 24.90 -7.08 3.56
N ILE A 374 24.04 -7.41 2.62
CA ILE A 374 24.19 -7.15 1.18
C ILE A 374 22.99 -6.32 0.73
N ALA A 375 23.19 -5.03 0.43
CA ALA A 375 22.14 -4.19 -0.12
C ALA A 375 22.22 -4.14 -1.64
N VAL A 376 21.08 -4.36 -2.32
CA VAL A 376 20.91 -4.22 -3.77
C VAL A 376 19.94 -3.07 -3.99
N LEU A 377 20.48 -1.95 -4.45
CA LEU A 377 19.71 -0.71 -4.56
C LEU A 377 19.59 -0.28 -6.03
N GLY A 378 18.37 0.03 -6.43
CA GLY A 378 18.08 0.60 -7.75
C GLY A 378 17.56 2.03 -7.63
N GLU A 379 17.13 2.57 -8.77
CA GLU A 379 16.71 3.95 -8.92
C GLU A 379 15.49 4.31 -8.09
N MET A 380 15.50 5.53 -7.55
CA MET A 380 14.34 6.24 -7.01
C MET A 380 13.79 7.17 -8.09
N LEU A 381 12.61 6.89 -8.60
CA LEU A 381 11.93 7.71 -9.61
C LEU A 381 11.20 8.91 -9.00
N GLU A 382 10.73 9.83 -9.82
CA GLU A 382 9.90 11.00 -9.47
C GLU A 382 10.58 12.02 -8.51
N LEU A 383 11.93 12.06 -8.47
CA LEU A 383 12.68 12.97 -7.58
C LEU A 383 12.95 14.36 -8.19
N GLY A 384 12.70 14.54 -9.49
CA GLY A 384 12.96 15.81 -10.17
C GLY A 384 14.45 16.17 -10.27
N PRO A 385 14.81 17.47 -10.25
CA PRO A 385 16.18 17.92 -10.51
C PRO A 385 17.22 17.48 -9.48
N ASP A 386 16.80 17.16 -8.26
CA ASP A 386 17.67 16.77 -7.15
C ASP A 386 17.96 15.26 -7.12
N ALA A 387 17.49 14.50 -8.12
CA ALA A 387 17.60 13.03 -8.15
C ALA A 387 19.03 12.54 -7.88
N ALA A 388 20.02 13.09 -8.59
CA ALA A 388 21.41 12.66 -8.42
C ALA A 388 21.95 12.92 -7.00
N LEU A 389 21.61 14.07 -6.40
CA LEU A 389 22.02 14.40 -5.03
C LEU A 389 21.40 13.45 -4.01
N LEU A 390 20.09 13.17 -4.16
CA LEU A 390 19.35 12.29 -3.25
C LEU A 390 19.83 10.84 -3.34
N HIS A 391 20.22 10.37 -4.53
CA HIS A 391 20.84 9.06 -4.71
C HIS A 391 22.24 9.00 -4.07
N ASP A 392 23.09 10.04 -4.27
CA ASP A 392 24.41 10.15 -3.63
C ASP A 392 24.32 10.06 -2.10
N GLU A 393 23.34 10.76 -1.49
CA GLU A 393 23.10 10.70 -0.05
C GLU A 393 22.78 9.29 0.45
N ILE A 394 22.03 8.49 -0.33
CA ILE A 394 21.71 7.09 0.02
C ILE A 394 22.96 6.23 0.00
N GLY A 395 23.85 6.43 -0.98
CA GLY A 395 25.14 5.73 -1.04
C GLY A 395 26.00 6.01 0.18
N ARG A 396 26.15 7.29 0.53
CA ARG A 396 26.86 7.70 1.77
C ARG A 396 26.22 7.10 3.01
N LEU A 397 24.90 7.07 3.08
CA LEU A 397 24.18 6.49 4.21
C LEU A 397 24.47 4.98 4.36
N ALA A 398 24.51 4.24 3.27
CA ALA A 398 24.82 2.80 3.28
C ALA A 398 26.21 2.54 3.93
N VAL A 399 27.22 3.36 3.58
CA VAL A 399 28.56 3.28 4.18
C VAL A 399 28.53 3.63 5.69
N ARG A 400 27.86 4.72 6.06
CA ARG A 400 27.75 5.15 7.48
C ARG A 400 27.03 4.13 8.36
N LEU A 401 26.13 3.34 7.75
CA LEU A 401 25.42 2.27 8.43
C LEU A 401 26.18 0.92 8.42
N ASN A 402 27.43 0.90 7.93
CA ASN A 402 28.27 -0.30 7.84
C ASN A 402 27.60 -1.46 7.08
N ILE A 403 26.88 -1.18 5.99
CA ILE A 403 26.40 -2.22 5.09
C ILE A 403 27.63 -2.90 4.46
N SER A 404 27.72 -4.23 4.61
CA SER A 404 28.94 -4.99 4.27
C SER A 404 29.23 -5.01 2.78
N GLN A 405 28.18 -5.05 1.95
CA GLN A 405 28.28 -5.04 0.48
C GLN A 405 27.11 -4.26 -0.10
N LEU A 406 27.37 -3.43 -1.10
CA LEU A 406 26.38 -2.64 -1.83
C LEU A 406 26.48 -2.93 -3.33
N TYR A 407 25.40 -3.43 -3.92
CA TYR A 407 25.25 -3.53 -5.36
C TYR A 407 24.28 -2.45 -5.83
N VAL A 408 24.70 -1.62 -6.77
CA VAL A 408 23.89 -0.54 -7.35
C VAL A 408 23.51 -0.92 -8.76
N VAL A 409 22.22 -0.96 -9.06
CA VAL A 409 21.68 -1.51 -10.30
C VAL A 409 21.08 -0.43 -11.18
N GLY A 410 21.63 -0.31 -12.39
CA GLY A 410 21.11 0.57 -13.45
C GLY A 410 21.60 2.01 -13.40
N ASP A 411 21.62 2.67 -14.56
CA ASP A 411 22.22 4.00 -14.78
C ASP A 411 21.62 5.08 -13.87
N GLY A 412 20.29 5.07 -13.68
CA GLY A 412 19.62 6.06 -12.83
C GLY A 412 20.01 5.98 -11.35
N ALA A 413 20.51 4.80 -10.92
CA ALA A 413 21.01 4.58 -9.56
C ALA A 413 22.52 4.86 -9.39
N ALA A 414 23.29 5.04 -10.46
CA ALA A 414 24.73 5.20 -10.42
C ALA A 414 25.26 6.22 -9.40
N PRO A 415 24.55 7.35 -9.11
CA PRO A 415 25.01 8.27 -8.06
C PRO A 415 25.02 7.66 -6.64
N ILE A 416 24.28 6.57 -6.36
CA ILE A 416 24.39 5.83 -5.09
C ILE A 416 25.79 5.25 -4.95
N HIS A 417 26.30 4.58 -6.01
CA HIS A 417 27.66 4.03 -6.02
C HIS A 417 28.72 5.13 -5.88
N HIS A 418 28.52 6.27 -6.57
CA HIS A 418 29.41 7.41 -6.45
C HIS A 418 29.48 7.94 -5.02
N GLY A 419 28.33 8.16 -4.38
CA GLY A 419 28.24 8.61 -2.98
C GLY A 419 28.91 7.64 -2.01
N ALA A 420 28.68 6.33 -2.17
CA ALA A 420 29.35 5.29 -1.38
C ALA A 420 30.88 5.33 -1.54
N SER A 421 31.37 5.45 -2.77
CA SER A 421 32.80 5.53 -3.06
C SER A 421 33.45 6.76 -2.45
N LEU A 422 32.76 7.92 -2.46
CA LEU A 422 33.27 9.16 -1.83
C LEU A 422 33.25 9.10 -0.29
N GLU A 423 32.33 8.34 0.30
CA GLU A 423 32.22 8.23 1.76
C GLU A 423 33.18 7.22 2.38
N GLY A 424 33.86 6.38 1.59
CA GLY A 424 34.92 5.49 2.05
C GLY A 424 34.83 4.04 1.64
N SER A 425 34.04 3.70 0.62
CA SER A 425 34.00 2.34 0.05
C SER A 425 35.22 2.12 -0.86
N PHE A 426 36.40 1.99 -0.25
CA PHE A 426 37.66 1.87 -1.01
C PHE A 426 38.09 0.43 -1.28
N GLY A 427 37.49 -0.55 -0.63
CA GLY A 427 37.85 -1.95 -0.68
C GLY A 427 37.02 -2.80 -1.65
N GLY A 428 36.13 -2.18 -2.45
CA GLY A 428 35.20 -2.90 -3.34
C GLY A 428 33.88 -3.27 -2.66
N GLU A 429 33.56 -2.66 -1.51
CA GLU A 429 32.29 -2.87 -0.82
C GLU A 429 31.08 -2.31 -1.58
N SER A 430 31.31 -1.43 -2.56
CA SER A 430 30.28 -0.94 -3.47
C SER A 430 30.65 -1.30 -4.91
N GLU A 431 29.73 -1.97 -5.59
CA GLU A 431 29.83 -2.35 -7.00
C GLU A 431 28.63 -1.82 -7.79
N TYR A 432 28.89 -1.32 -8.99
CA TYR A 432 27.86 -0.98 -9.95
C TYR A 432 27.64 -2.13 -10.93
N VAL A 433 26.40 -2.45 -11.24
CA VAL A 433 25.98 -3.44 -12.24
C VAL A 433 24.93 -2.84 -13.17
N ASP A 434 25.00 -3.16 -14.45
CA ASP A 434 24.15 -2.50 -15.46
C ASP A 434 22.70 -2.98 -15.40
N THR A 435 22.47 -4.26 -15.09
CA THR A 435 21.16 -4.90 -15.21
C THR A 435 20.76 -5.72 -14.00
N VAL A 436 19.47 -6.00 -13.89
CA VAL A 436 18.90 -6.90 -12.86
C VAL A 436 19.43 -8.32 -13.03
N ASP A 437 19.64 -8.79 -14.28
CA ASP A 437 20.17 -10.13 -14.57
C ASP A 437 21.63 -10.27 -14.13
N GLU A 438 22.43 -9.23 -14.33
CA GLU A 438 23.80 -9.19 -13.80
C GLU A 438 23.82 -9.17 -12.28
N ALA A 439 22.92 -8.42 -11.65
CA ALA A 439 22.78 -8.43 -10.19
C ALA A 439 22.44 -9.83 -9.68
N LEU A 440 21.53 -10.55 -10.33
CA LEU A 440 21.23 -11.95 -9.99
C LEU A 440 22.48 -12.83 -10.09
N ALA A 441 23.20 -12.77 -11.21
CA ALA A 441 24.39 -13.57 -11.43
C ALA A 441 25.51 -13.29 -10.40
N VAL A 442 25.64 -12.04 -9.94
CA VAL A 442 26.59 -11.69 -8.86
C VAL A 442 26.11 -12.23 -7.52
N LEU A 443 24.83 -12.08 -7.18
CA LEU A 443 24.26 -12.55 -5.91
C LEU A 443 24.34 -14.07 -5.76
N GLU A 444 24.07 -14.83 -6.83
CA GLU A 444 24.21 -16.30 -6.84
C GLU A 444 25.63 -16.76 -6.45
N ARG A 445 26.66 -15.99 -6.81
CA ARG A 445 28.05 -16.31 -6.49
C ARG A 445 28.50 -15.79 -5.12
N THR A 446 27.89 -14.74 -4.60
CA THR A 446 28.40 -13.99 -3.44
C THR A 446 27.62 -14.22 -2.15
N VAL A 447 26.32 -14.52 -2.24
CA VAL A 447 25.45 -14.78 -1.07
C VAL A 447 25.82 -16.13 -0.45
N ARG A 448 25.88 -16.18 0.87
CA ARG A 448 26.24 -17.37 1.67
C ARG A 448 25.17 -17.62 2.74
N PRO A 449 25.03 -18.85 3.23
CA PRO A 449 24.23 -19.13 4.42
C PRO A 449 24.61 -18.19 5.58
N GLY A 450 23.61 -17.62 6.24
CA GLY A 450 23.80 -16.62 7.29
C GLY A 450 23.78 -15.16 6.83
N ASP A 451 23.89 -14.86 5.54
CA ASP A 451 23.80 -13.50 5.01
C ASP A 451 22.36 -12.95 5.09
N ALA A 452 22.25 -11.62 5.05
CA ALA A 452 21.01 -10.92 4.79
C ALA A 452 21.16 -10.09 3.49
N VAL A 453 20.14 -10.14 2.64
CA VAL A 453 20.07 -9.41 1.35
C VAL A 453 18.86 -8.48 1.37
N LEU A 454 19.04 -7.19 1.09
CA LEU A 454 17.97 -6.21 0.90
C LEU A 454 17.85 -5.85 -0.58
N LEU A 455 16.66 -5.99 -1.16
CA LEU A 455 16.34 -5.53 -2.51
C LEU A 455 15.44 -4.31 -2.43
N LYS A 456 15.87 -3.13 -2.96
CA LYS A 456 15.04 -1.93 -2.90
C LYS A 456 15.23 -1.00 -4.09
N SER A 457 14.13 -0.65 -4.75
CA SER A 457 14.06 0.31 -5.85
C SER A 457 12.64 0.85 -6.05
N SER A 458 12.48 1.83 -6.90
CA SER A 458 11.19 2.17 -7.47
C SER A 458 10.64 1.00 -8.31
N ARG A 459 9.32 0.96 -8.45
CA ARG A 459 8.58 -0.13 -9.09
C ARG A 459 9.11 -0.49 -10.48
N ASP A 460 9.34 0.53 -11.31
CA ASP A 460 9.68 0.34 -12.72
C ASP A 460 11.19 0.15 -12.95
N ALA A 461 12.02 0.29 -11.89
CA ALA A 461 13.42 -0.12 -11.91
C ALA A 461 13.63 -1.65 -11.84
N GLY A 462 12.59 -2.44 -11.64
CA GLY A 462 12.54 -3.88 -11.87
C GLY A 462 13.07 -4.79 -10.75
N LEU A 463 13.73 -4.29 -9.71
CA LEU A 463 14.32 -5.12 -8.64
C LEU A 463 13.31 -5.98 -7.89
N ARG A 464 12.02 -5.63 -7.91
CA ARG A 464 10.96 -6.44 -7.30
C ARG A 464 10.89 -7.87 -7.85
N TRP A 465 11.30 -8.06 -9.10
CA TRP A 465 11.28 -9.37 -9.75
C TRP A 465 12.54 -10.19 -9.48
N LEU A 466 13.59 -9.60 -8.86
CA LEU A 466 14.84 -10.27 -8.54
C LEU A 466 14.70 -11.26 -7.37
N ALA A 467 13.78 -11.01 -6.43
CA ALA A 467 13.67 -11.79 -5.20
C ALA A 467 13.38 -13.27 -5.46
N GLN A 468 12.39 -13.59 -6.28
CA GLN A 468 12.00 -14.97 -6.54
C GLN A 468 13.10 -15.78 -7.28
N PRO A 469 13.70 -15.29 -8.39
CA PRO A 469 14.84 -15.97 -9.01
C PRO A 469 16.03 -16.18 -8.06
N LEU A 470 16.32 -15.20 -7.19
CA LEU A 470 17.39 -15.33 -6.20
C LEU A 470 17.09 -16.44 -5.19
N VAL A 471 15.86 -16.48 -4.64
CA VAL A 471 15.42 -17.54 -3.72
C VAL A 471 15.59 -18.92 -4.37
N GLU A 472 15.09 -19.08 -5.59
CA GLU A 472 15.21 -20.35 -6.33
C GLU A 472 16.67 -20.76 -6.58
N ALA A 473 17.55 -19.81 -6.83
CA ALA A 473 18.98 -20.05 -7.04
C ALA A 473 19.66 -20.50 -5.73
N LEU A 474 19.40 -19.79 -4.64
CA LEU A 474 19.98 -20.12 -3.33
C LEU A 474 19.54 -21.51 -2.81
N ASP A 475 18.27 -21.86 -3.00
CA ASP A 475 17.76 -23.19 -2.60
C ASP A 475 18.34 -24.32 -3.45
N ARG A 476 18.57 -24.09 -4.77
CA ARG A 476 19.28 -25.06 -5.62
C ARG A 476 20.69 -25.32 -5.14
N HIS A 477 21.44 -24.29 -4.73
CA HIS A 477 22.81 -24.45 -4.23
C HIS A 477 22.83 -25.23 -2.91
N ALA A 478 21.90 -24.94 -1.97
CA ALA A 478 21.79 -25.65 -0.71
C ALA A 478 21.46 -27.15 -0.89
N GLY A 479 20.63 -27.49 -1.90
CA GLY A 479 20.29 -28.89 -2.22
C GLY A 479 21.46 -29.69 -2.84
N THR A 480 22.37 -29.03 -3.57
CA THR A 480 23.55 -29.70 -4.15
C THR A 480 24.64 -29.98 -3.14
N ASP A 481 24.80 -29.15 -2.10
CA ASP A 481 25.79 -29.37 -1.04
C ASP A 481 25.41 -30.54 -0.11
N GLN A 482 24.13 -30.84 0.06
CA GLN A 482 23.67 -31.98 0.88
C GLN A 482 23.85 -33.36 0.20
N THR A 483 24.01 -33.41 -1.12
CA THR A 483 24.21 -34.66 -1.87
C THR A 483 25.67 -34.99 -2.11
N GLY A 484 26.60 -34.11 -1.70
CA GLY A 484 28.04 -34.27 -1.88
C GLY A 484 28.78 -34.98 -0.69
N ASP A 485 28.16 -35.10 0.46
CA ASP A 485 28.80 -35.69 1.69
C ASP A 485 28.50 -37.19 1.90
N ASP A 486 27.73 -37.84 1.01
CA ASP A 486 27.41 -39.28 1.09
C ASP A 486 28.11 -40.13 0.00
N ALA A 487 29.26 -39.69 -0.53
CA ALA A 487 30.04 -40.48 -1.49
C ALA A 487 31.45 -40.90 -0.98
#